data_ababef26e47f534f15cb320467bb37d4
#
_entry.id   ababef26e47f534f15cb320467bb37d4
#
_cell.length_a   1.000
_cell.length_b   1.000
_cell.length_c   1.000
_cell.angle_alpha   90.00
_cell.angle_beta   90.00
_cell.angle_gamma   90.00
#
_symmetry.space_group_name_H-M   'P 1'
#
loop_
_entity.id
_entity.type
_entity.pdbx_description
1 polymer ?
#
loop_
_entity_poly.entity_id
_entity_poly.type
_entity_poly.pdbx_seq_one_letter_code
_entity_poly.pdbx_strand_id
1 'polypeptide(L)'
;MKNNKIVLIGLLLSVFVSCKKEETTTTPIDTTFTGFVKPASFPAPVYRFDYNPVNQAGFELGRKLFYDGRLSRDGTISCGSCHQQSSGFAQFDHPVSHGVDDKLGVRNSPVIQNMAWAPFFFWDGGVFDLDLFPFAPIQNPVEMDETIPNVLAKLRADSKYPTLFKNAFGDDSITGTRMVQALSQFMNMLVSSNSRYDKFMAGDASAMNADEVEGMSIFMQHCNRCHTAPLFTDHSFHNNGITRLIDKGRFQVTLNSADMYKFKTPTLRNVEKSSPYFHDGRTNILSDAVNHYSTNIPAGSTVDTALVGGLPLSSDQKNKLVLFLKTLTDDSFIHDARFSEQ
;
A
#
# COMPACT_ATOMS: atom_id res chain seq x y z
N MET A 1 49.94 17.76 78.04
CA MET A 1 49.67 18.05 76.62
C MET A 1 49.16 16.72 76.01
N LYS A 2 47.83 16.54 75.87
CA LYS A 2 47.22 15.33 75.34
C LYS A 2 46.45 15.73 74.05
N ASN A 3 46.92 15.23 72.92
CA ASN A 3 46.21 15.44 71.61
C ASN A 3 45.05 14.49 71.46
N ASN A 4 43.85 15.04 71.39
CA ASN A 4 42.63 14.30 70.99
C ASN A 4 42.49 14.35 69.45
N LYS A 5 42.62 13.19 68.81
CA LYS A 5 42.23 13.02 67.40
C LYS A 5 40.76 12.65 67.34
N ILE A 6 39.96 13.51 66.74
CA ILE A 6 38.54 13.24 66.42
C ILE A 6 38.54 12.47 65.07
N VAL A 7 38.00 11.25 65.09
CA VAL A 7 37.76 10.43 63.89
C VAL A 7 36.33 10.69 63.45
N LEU A 8 36.16 11.31 62.29
CA LEU A 8 34.85 11.52 61.66
C LEU A 8 34.50 10.28 60.85
N ILE A 9 33.52 9.52 61.29
CA ILE A 9 32.97 8.38 60.53
C ILE A 9 31.85 8.95 59.61
N GLY A 10 32.16 9.01 58.31
CA GLY A 10 31.20 9.36 57.24
C GLY A 10 30.27 8.18 56.93
N LEU A 11 29.01 8.36 57.22
CA LEU A 11 27.93 7.40 56.87
C LEU A 11 27.58 7.58 55.38
N LEU A 12 27.99 6.64 54.50
CA LEU A 12 27.57 6.60 53.12
C LEU A 12 26.16 6.00 53.04
N LEU A 13 25.16 6.82 52.76
CA LEU A 13 23.81 6.37 52.44
C LEU A 13 23.76 5.93 50.94
N SER A 14 23.72 4.63 50.69
CA SER A 14 23.50 4.06 49.36
C SER A 14 21.99 4.09 49.07
N VAL A 15 21.58 4.98 48.14
CA VAL A 15 20.20 5.01 47.63
C VAL A 15 20.11 3.95 46.53
N PHE A 16 19.47 2.83 46.84
CA PHE A 16 19.08 1.84 45.82
C PHE A 16 17.88 2.38 45.04
N VAL A 17 18.12 2.87 43.82
CA VAL A 17 17.04 3.13 42.86
C VAL A 17 16.59 1.80 42.26
N SER A 18 15.48 1.28 42.79
CA SER A 18 14.81 0.10 42.20
C SER A 18 14.11 0.54 40.90
N CYS A 19 14.70 0.22 39.74
CA CYS A 19 13.97 0.29 38.49
C CYS A 19 12.86 -0.78 38.51
N LYS A 20 11.61 -0.36 38.73
CA LYS A 20 10.46 -1.21 38.41
C LYS A 20 10.45 -1.42 36.89
N LYS A 21 10.66 -2.66 36.46
CA LYS A 21 10.39 -3.11 35.10
C LYS A 21 8.86 -3.00 34.92
N GLU A 22 8.40 -2.07 34.08
CA GLU A 22 7.02 -2.08 33.62
C GLU A 22 6.82 -3.39 32.83
N GLU A 23 6.02 -4.29 33.38
CA GLU A 23 5.48 -5.40 32.63
C GLU A 23 4.52 -4.83 31.58
N THR A 24 4.98 -4.71 30.36
CA THR A 24 4.11 -4.52 29.21
C THR A 24 3.18 -5.74 29.14
N THR A 25 1.94 -5.57 29.58
CA THR A 25 0.86 -6.52 29.32
C THR A 25 0.62 -6.54 27.81
N THR A 26 1.33 -7.44 27.11
CA THR A 26 1.00 -7.79 25.74
C THR A 26 -0.36 -8.50 25.78
N THR A 27 -1.41 -7.80 25.36
CA THR A 27 -2.69 -8.45 25.06
C THR A 27 -2.40 -9.61 24.12
N PRO A 28 -2.87 -10.84 24.38
CA PRO A 28 -2.67 -11.94 23.45
C PRO A 28 -3.24 -11.54 22.10
N ILE A 29 -2.41 -11.55 21.07
CA ILE A 29 -2.88 -11.36 19.69
C ILE A 29 -3.77 -12.57 19.40
N ASP A 30 -5.04 -12.32 19.08
CA ASP A 30 -5.93 -13.38 18.59
C ASP A 30 -5.31 -13.94 17.29
N THR A 31 -4.73 -15.12 17.41
CA THR A 31 -4.02 -15.81 16.32
C THR A 31 -4.95 -16.65 15.45
N THR A 32 -6.26 -16.56 15.66
CA THR A 32 -7.24 -17.32 14.87
C THR A 32 -7.25 -16.75 13.45
N PHE A 33 -6.75 -17.53 12.48
CA PHE A 33 -6.81 -17.16 11.08
C PHE A 33 -8.26 -17.26 10.59
N THR A 34 -8.86 -16.12 10.25
CA THR A 34 -10.26 -16.03 9.81
C THR A 34 -10.44 -16.08 8.29
N GLY A 35 -9.34 -16.13 7.52
CA GLY A 35 -9.38 -15.99 6.06
C GLY A 35 -9.77 -14.58 5.61
N PHE A 36 -10.17 -14.46 4.35
CA PHE A 36 -10.64 -13.19 3.81
C PHE A 36 -12.01 -12.83 4.40
N VAL A 37 -12.11 -11.67 5.01
CA VAL A 37 -13.36 -11.12 5.53
C VAL A 37 -13.68 -9.82 4.80
N LYS A 38 -14.83 -9.79 4.11
CA LYS A 38 -15.32 -8.56 3.46
C LYS A 38 -15.81 -7.58 4.53
N PRO A 39 -15.27 -6.34 4.60
CA PRO A 39 -15.83 -5.31 5.48
C PRO A 39 -17.31 -5.04 5.15
N ALA A 40 -18.12 -4.80 6.18
CA ALA A 40 -19.56 -4.59 5.99
C ALA A 40 -19.88 -3.40 5.07
N SER A 41 -19.09 -2.33 5.16
CA SER A 41 -19.23 -1.12 4.36
C SER A 41 -18.78 -1.25 2.90
N PHE A 42 -18.02 -2.32 2.55
CA PHE A 42 -17.47 -2.48 1.22
C PHE A 42 -18.44 -3.24 0.29
N PRO A 43 -18.44 -2.96 -1.02
CA PRO A 43 -19.21 -3.71 -2.00
C PRO A 43 -18.75 -5.18 -2.07
N ALA A 44 -19.43 -6.00 -2.87
CA ALA A 44 -18.92 -7.34 -3.18
C ALA A 44 -17.56 -7.24 -3.88
N PRO A 45 -16.58 -8.09 -3.53
CA PRO A 45 -15.29 -8.13 -4.21
C PRO A 45 -15.47 -8.64 -5.65
N VAL A 46 -14.57 -8.23 -6.54
CA VAL A 46 -14.51 -8.72 -7.93
C VAL A 46 -13.57 -9.92 -8.08
N TYR A 47 -12.66 -10.13 -7.11
CA TYR A 47 -11.77 -11.28 -7.12
C TYR A 47 -12.55 -12.59 -6.91
N ARG A 48 -12.13 -13.63 -7.62
CA ARG A 48 -12.80 -14.93 -7.64
C ARG A 48 -12.25 -15.87 -6.58
N PHE A 49 -12.73 -15.70 -5.34
CA PHE A 49 -12.37 -16.56 -4.22
C PHE A 49 -12.81 -18.03 -4.37
N ASP A 50 -13.77 -18.32 -5.23
CA ASP A 50 -14.17 -19.68 -5.60
C ASP A 50 -13.05 -20.42 -6.34
N TYR A 51 -12.21 -19.71 -7.08
CA TYR A 51 -11.09 -20.26 -7.82
C TYR A 51 -9.80 -20.36 -6.99
N ASN A 52 -9.50 -19.35 -6.19
CA ASN A 52 -8.32 -19.32 -5.32
C ASN A 52 -8.74 -18.86 -3.91
N PRO A 53 -9.34 -19.73 -3.09
CA PRO A 53 -9.77 -19.39 -1.74
C PRO A 53 -8.57 -19.13 -0.84
N VAL A 54 -8.67 -18.09 0.00
CA VAL A 54 -7.61 -17.80 0.98
C VAL A 54 -7.64 -18.80 2.11
N ASN A 55 -6.53 -19.51 2.32
CA ASN A 55 -6.29 -20.36 3.47
C ASN A 55 -5.00 -19.94 4.20
N GLN A 56 -4.84 -20.35 5.45
CA GLN A 56 -3.72 -19.91 6.28
C GLN A 56 -2.37 -20.25 5.66
N ALA A 57 -2.17 -21.48 5.19
CA ALA A 57 -0.88 -21.91 4.62
C ALA A 57 -0.56 -21.17 3.30
N GLY A 58 -1.59 -20.88 2.48
CA GLY A 58 -1.45 -20.10 1.26
C GLY A 58 -1.13 -18.63 1.54
N PHE A 59 -1.76 -18.03 2.54
CA PHE A 59 -1.44 -16.70 3.02
C PHE A 59 0.01 -16.58 3.53
N GLU A 60 0.45 -17.54 4.36
CA GLU A 60 1.80 -17.57 4.92
C GLU A 60 2.86 -17.79 3.82
N LEU A 61 2.59 -18.70 2.88
CA LEU A 61 3.45 -18.89 1.71
C LEU A 61 3.51 -17.59 0.85
N GLY A 62 2.37 -16.98 0.59
CA GLY A 62 2.28 -15.73 -0.18
C GLY A 62 3.04 -14.59 0.47
N ARG A 63 2.91 -14.43 1.81
CA ARG A 63 3.68 -13.47 2.57
C ARG A 63 5.18 -13.73 2.46
N LYS A 64 5.61 -14.98 2.62
CA LYS A 64 7.01 -15.34 2.48
C LYS A 64 7.56 -15.03 1.09
N LEU A 65 6.81 -15.35 0.04
CA LEU A 65 7.19 -15.03 -1.34
C LEU A 65 7.24 -13.52 -1.58
N PHE A 66 6.33 -12.75 -0.98
CA PHE A 66 6.26 -11.30 -1.14
C PHE A 66 7.52 -10.59 -0.63
N TYR A 67 8.15 -11.11 0.43
CA TYR A 67 9.38 -10.58 1.01
C TYR A 67 10.65 -11.32 0.55
N ASP A 68 10.53 -12.32 -0.34
CA ASP A 68 11.68 -13.11 -0.77
C ASP A 68 12.40 -12.47 -1.97
N GLY A 69 13.63 -12.02 -1.76
CA GLY A 69 14.49 -11.47 -2.81
C GLY A 69 14.82 -12.46 -3.94
N ARG A 70 14.70 -13.78 -3.71
CA ARG A 70 14.98 -14.80 -4.75
C ARG A 70 14.09 -14.69 -5.98
N LEU A 71 12.97 -13.95 -5.88
CA LEU A 71 12.10 -13.68 -7.01
C LEU A 71 12.75 -12.70 -8.00
N SER A 72 13.84 -12.01 -7.62
CA SER A 72 14.65 -11.17 -8.52
C SER A 72 15.89 -11.91 -9.04
N ARG A 73 16.49 -11.37 -10.09
CA ARG A 73 17.65 -11.97 -10.79
C ARG A 73 18.84 -12.19 -9.84
N ASP A 74 19.18 -11.18 -9.07
CA ASP A 74 20.35 -11.17 -8.16
C ASP A 74 20.01 -11.45 -6.69
N GLY A 75 18.72 -11.61 -6.34
CA GLY A 75 18.28 -11.90 -5.00
C GLY A 75 18.14 -10.66 -4.10
N THR A 76 18.26 -9.44 -4.62
CA THR A 76 18.25 -8.20 -3.83
C THR A 76 16.88 -7.53 -3.74
N ILE A 77 16.00 -7.76 -4.72
CA ILE A 77 14.72 -7.09 -4.82
C ILE A 77 13.57 -8.07 -4.52
N SER A 78 12.74 -7.74 -3.55
CA SER A 78 11.47 -8.41 -3.27
C SER A 78 10.28 -7.48 -3.58
N CYS A 79 9.04 -7.99 -3.54
CA CYS A 79 7.87 -7.11 -3.64
C CYS A 79 7.85 -6.10 -2.48
N GLY A 80 8.24 -6.53 -1.27
CA GLY A 80 8.35 -5.67 -0.08
C GLY A 80 9.37 -4.54 -0.21
N SER A 81 10.34 -4.64 -1.13
CA SER A 81 11.32 -3.57 -1.39
C SER A 81 10.64 -2.30 -1.95
N CYS A 82 9.63 -2.48 -2.83
CA CYS A 82 8.88 -1.38 -3.45
C CYS A 82 7.47 -1.20 -2.87
N HIS A 83 6.99 -2.14 -2.07
CA HIS A 83 5.66 -2.12 -1.45
C HIS A 83 5.77 -2.27 0.06
N GLN A 84 6.15 -1.17 0.72
CA GLN A 84 6.45 -1.14 2.16
C GLN A 84 5.16 -0.98 2.97
N GLN A 85 4.97 -1.84 3.98
CA GLN A 85 3.75 -1.86 4.79
C GLN A 85 3.47 -0.51 5.47
N SER A 86 4.48 0.14 6.04
CA SER A 86 4.35 1.45 6.70
C SER A 86 3.83 2.56 5.79
N SER A 87 3.95 2.38 4.47
CA SER A 87 3.48 3.29 3.43
C SER A 87 2.19 2.80 2.74
N GLY A 88 1.41 1.95 3.41
CA GLY A 88 0.22 1.35 2.82
C GLY A 88 0.54 0.41 1.67
N PHE A 89 1.70 -0.24 1.69
CA PHE A 89 2.25 -1.07 0.62
C PHE A 89 2.49 -0.30 -0.69
N ALA A 90 2.88 0.98 -0.56
CA ALA A 90 3.48 1.77 -1.64
C ALA A 90 4.99 1.88 -1.45
N GLN A 91 5.67 2.38 -2.44
CA GLN A 91 7.09 2.73 -2.31
C GLN A 91 7.22 4.06 -1.57
N PHE A 92 8.05 4.08 -0.51
CA PHE A 92 8.40 5.28 0.22
C PHE A 92 9.71 5.86 -0.32
N ASP A 93 9.79 7.22 -0.36
CA ASP A 93 11.02 7.98 -0.60
C ASP A 93 11.65 7.88 -2.02
N HIS A 94 11.04 7.15 -2.95
CA HIS A 94 11.51 7.09 -4.33
C HIS A 94 10.38 7.50 -5.29
N PRO A 95 10.61 8.46 -6.22
CA PRO A 95 9.55 8.90 -7.14
C PRO A 95 9.07 7.81 -8.09
N VAL A 96 9.94 6.87 -8.45
CA VAL A 96 9.65 5.76 -9.37
C VAL A 96 10.22 4.46 -8.85
N SER A 97 9.76 3.32 -9.38
CA SER A 97 10.29 2.00 -9.02
C SER A 97 11.80 1.92 -9.22
N HIS A 98 12.49 1.20 -8.33
CA HIS A 98 13.92 1.02 -8.30
C HIS A 98 14.21 -0.49 -8.25
N GLY A 99 14.79 -1.03 -9.30
CA GLY A 99 14.99 -2.46 -9.48
C GLY A 99 16.44 -2.90 -9.47
N VAL A 100 16.66 -4.12 -9.94
CA VAL A 100 17.99 -4.74 -10.06
C VAL A 100 18.95 -3.86 -10.86
N ASP A 101 20.23 -3.82 -10.46
CA ASP A 101 21.29 -2.94 -11.00
C ASP A 101 20.98 -1.45 -10.88
N ASP A 102 20.24 -1.04 -9.86
CA ASP A 102 19.81 0.36 -9.64
C ASP A 102 19.02 0.97 -10.81
N LYS A 103 18.41 0.13 -11.65
CA LYS A 103 17.60 0.59 -12.77
C LYS A 103 16.32 1.23 -12.30
N LEU A 104 15.97 2.36 -12.90
CA LEU A 104 14.77 3.11 -12.56
C LEU A 104 13.65 2.81 -13.54
N GLY A 105 12.46 2.55 -13.00
CA GLY A 105 11.23 2.56 -13.78
C GLY A 105 10.82 3.98 -14.20
N VAL A 106 9.65 4.11 -14.79
CA VAL A 106 9.12 5.42 -15.22
C VAL A 106 7.91 5.86 -14.40
N ARG A 107 7.41 4.97 -13.52
CA ARG A 107 6.22 5.18 -12.71
C ARG A 107 6.48 4.93 -11.24
N ASN A 108 5.72 5.63 -10.41
CA ASN A 108 5.65 5.35 -8.98
C ASN A 108 5.02 3.97 -8.73
N SER A 109 5.49 3.26 -7.70
CA SER A 109 4.90 1.98 -7.28
C SER A 109 3.59 2.23 -6.55
N PRO A 110 2.43 1.84 -7.10
CA PRO A 110 1.14 2.11 -6.48
C PRO A 110 0.94 1.25 -5.22
N VAL A 111 0.00 1.67 -4.37
CA VAL A 111 -0.37 0.91 -3.17
C VAL A 111 -0.90 -0.48 -3.52
N ILE A 112 -0.53 -1.49 -2.71
CA ILE A 112 -1.12 -2.83 -2.73
C ILE A 112 -2.02 -2.95 -1.49
N GLN A 113 -3.26 -2.54 -1.62
CA GLN A 113 -4.30 -2.66 -0.59
C GLN A 113 -5.68 -2.78 -1.23
N ASN A 114 -6.57 -3.52 -0.61
CA ASN A 114 -7.94 -3.73 -1.09
C ASN A 114 -8.00 -4.29 -2.54
N MET A 115 -7.03 -5.14 -2.89
CA MET A 115 -6.85 -5.65 -4.26
C MET A 115 -8.02 -6.53 -4.71
N ALA A 116 -8.76 -7.14 -3.78
CA ALA A 116 -9.95 -7.94 -4.07
C ALA A 116 -11.06 -7.17 -4.80
N TRP A 117 -11.06 -5.84 -4.74
CA TRP A 117 -12.04 -4.98 -5.40
C TRP A 117 -11.52 -4.33 -6.68
N ALA A 118 -10.24 -4.51 -7.03
CA ALA A 118 -9.64 -3.87 -8.19
C ALA A 118 -9.84 -4.73 -9.45
N PRO A 119 -10.55 -4.24 -10.48
CA PRO A 119 -10.72 -4.97 -11.75
C PRO A 119 -9.52 -4.82 -12.69
N PHE A 120 -8.60 -3.88 -12.40
CA PHE A 120 -7.40 -3.58 -13.17
C PHE A 120 -6.22 -3.25 -12.27
N PHE A 121 -5.03 -3.69 -12.68
CA PHE A 121 -3.78 -3.48 -11.97
C PHE A 121 -2.82 -2.62 -12.80
N PHE A 122 -1.80 -2.05 -12.15
CA PHE A 122 -0.95 -0.97 -12.66
C PHE A 122 -1.70 0.34 -12.95
N TRP A 123 -0.94 1.40 -13.17
CA TRP A 123 -1.46 2.72 -13.49
C TRP A 123 -2.23 2.77 -14.83
N ASP A 124 -1.86 1.92 -15.78
CA ASP A 124 -2.49 1.85 -17.11
C ASP A 124 -3.52 0.74 -17.25
N GLY A 125 -3.68 -0.10 -16.22
CA GLY A 125 -4.59 -1.23 -16.24
C GLY A 125 -4.16 -2.34 -17.20
N GLY A 126 -2.86 -2.52 -17.39
CA GLY A 126 -2.28 -3.52 -18.29
C GLY A 126 -2.54 -4.97 -17.89
N VAL A 127 -2.91 -5.20 -16.62
CA VAL A 127 -3.30 -6.51 -16.08
C VAL A 127 -4.68 -6.42 -15.46
N PHE A 128 -5.52 -7.42 -15.67
CA PHE A 128 -6.92 -7.49 -15.21
C PHE A 128 -7.20 -8.73 -14.33
N ASP A 129 -6.18 -9.48 -13.97
CA ASP A 129 -6.27 -10.65 -13.10
C ASP A 129 -5.17 -10.57 -12.05
N LEU A 130 -5.55 -10.61 -10.75
CA LEU A 130 -4.60 -10.52 -9.64
C LEU A 130 -3.64 -11.72 -9.61
N ASP A 131 -4.11 -12.91 -10.03
CA ASP A 131 -3.27 -14.11 -10.10
C ASP A 131 -2.22 -14.04 -11.23
N LEU A 132 -2.36 -13.11 -12.18
CA LEU A 132 -1.36 -12.84 -13.21
C LEU A 132 -0.47 -11.62 -12.90
N PHE A 133 -0.92 -10.77 -11.99
CA PHE A 133 -0.25 -9.49 -11.69
C PHE A 133 1.24 -9.65 -11.31
N PRO A 134 1.66 -10.62 -10.45
CA PRO A 134 3.07 -10.72 -10.03
C PRO A 134 4.04 -11.11 -11.16
N PHE A 135 3.56 -11.71 -12.25
CA PHE A 135 4.45 -12.06 -13.37
C PHE A 135 5.09 -10.84 -14.03
N ALA A 136 4.39 -9.71 -14.06
CA ALA A 136 4.88 -8.51 -14.74
C ALA A 136 6.12 -7.91 -14.03
N PRO A 137 6.11 -7.56 -12.74
CA PRO A 137 7.29 -7.03 -12.06
C PRO A 137 8.43 -8.05 -11.99
N ILE A 138 8.16 -9.35 -11.85
CA ILE A 138 9.20 -10.38 -11.83
C ILE A 138 10.00 -10.36 -13.15
N GLN A 139 9.31 -10.24 -14.28
CA GLN A 139 9.95 -10.30 -15.62
C GLN A 139 10.37 -8.91 -16.15
N ASN A 140 10.06 -7.83 -15.46
CA ASN A 140 10.40 -6.49 -15.91
C ASN A 140 11.91 -6.22 -15.74
N PRO A 141 12.66 -5.90 -16.83
CA PRO A 141 14.12 -5.71 -16.78
C PRO A 141 14.57 -4.47 -15.98
N VAL A 142 13.64 -3.59 -15.60
CA VAL A 142 13.92 -2.42 -14.74
C VAL A 142 13.31 -2.57 -13.33
N GLU A 143 12.82 -3.77 -13.00
CA GLU A 143 12.32 -4.12 -11.67
C GLU A 143 13.05 -5.37 -11.15
N MET A 144 12.47 -6.56 -11.22
CA MET A 144 13.08 -7.78 -10.66
C MET A 144 13.97 -8.52 -11.68
N ASP A 145 13.85 -8.27 -12.98
CA ASP A 145 14.71 -8.74 -14.09
C ASP A 145 14.95 -10.27 -14.06
N GLU A 146 13.94 -11.08 -13.74
CA GLU A 146 14.08 -12.52 -13.61
C GLU A 146 13.08 -13.28 -14.50
N THR A 147 13.40 -14.52 -14.88
CA THR A 147 12.51 -15.39 -15.62
C THR A 147 11.76 -16.33 -14.68
N ILE A 148 10.51 -16.64 -15.01
CA ILE A 148 9.72 -17.55 -14.18
C ILE A 148 10.36 -18.93 -14.02
N PRO A 149 10.93 -19.57 -15.07
CA PRO A 149 11.64 -20.83 -14.90
C PRO A 149 12.79 -20.77 -13.88
N ASN A 150 13.58 -19.68 -13.87
CA ASN A 150 14.68 -19.51 -12.92
C ASN A 150 14.15 -19.29 -11.50
N VAL A 151 13.11 -18.46 -11.31
CA VAL A 151 12.45 -18.31 -10.00
C VAL A 151 12.04 -19.69 -9.46
N LEU A 152 11.33 -20.48 -10.26
CA LEU A 152 10.88 -21.82 -9.84
C LEU A 152 12.04 -22.76 -9.53
N ALA A 153 13.15 -22.66 -10.26
CA ALA A 153 14.37 -23.43 -9.98
C ALA A 153 14.98 -23.04 -8.63
N LYS A 154 15.08 -21.72 -8.35
CA LYS A 154 15.57 -21.20 -7.04
C LYS A 154 14.68 -21.66 -5.88
N LEU A 155 13.35 -21.61 -6.04
CA LEU A 155 12.41 -22.06 -5.00
C LEU A 155 12.50 -23.57 -4.76
N ARG A 156 12.64 -24.39 -5.82
CA ARG A 156 12.80 -25.84 -5.68
C ARG A 156 14.12 -26.25 -5.03
N ALA A 157 15.16 -25.45 -5.18
CA ALA A 157 16.46 -25.68 -4.57
C ALA A 157 16.48 -25.40 -3.06
N ASP A 158 15.55 -24.61 -2.54
CA ASP A 158 15.41 -24.34 -1.12
C ASP A 158 14.59 -25.45 -0.44
N SER A 159 15.16 -26.07 0.60
CA SER A 159 14.53 -27.20 1.30
C SER A 159 13.20 -26.87 2.00
N LYS A 160 12.88 -25.58 2.22
CA LYS A 160 11.66 -25.15 2.93
C LYS A 160 10.45 -25.04 1.98
N TYR A 161 10.66 -24.58 0.73
CA TYR A 161 9.55 -24.30 -0.18
C TYR A 161 8.70 -25.51 -0.55
N PRO A 162 9.25 -26.73 -0.83
CA PRO A 162 8.41 -27.89 -1.14
C PRO A 162 7.39 -28.18 -0.02
N THR A 163 7.80 -28.08 1.25
CA THR A 163 6.88 -28.26 2.39
C THR A 163 5.84 -27.14 2.47
N LEU A 164 6.22 -25.88 2.23
CA LEU A 164 5.28 -24.74 2.25
C LEU A 164 4.22 -24.88 1.14
N PHE A 165 4.64 -25.26 -0.09
CA PHE A 165 3.70 -25.51 -1.19
C PHE A 165 2.79 -26.69 -0.89
N LYS A 166 3.31 -27.78 -0.30
CA LYS A 166 2.50 -28.93 0.13
C LYS A 166 1.43 -28.52 1.14
N ASN A 167 1.77 -27.69 2.12
CA ASN A 167 0.82 -27.21 3.12
C ASN A 167 -0.27 -26.32 2.50
N ALA A 168 0.10 -25.48 1.51
CA ALA A 168 -0.83 -24.57 0.88
C ALA A 168 -1.73 -25.22 -0.17
N PHE A 169 -1.23 -26.20 -0.93
CA PHE A 169 -1.88 -26.75 -2.13
C PHE A 169 -2.07 -28.28 -2.13
N GLY A 170 -1.64 -28.99 -1.07
CA GLY A 170 -1.85 -30.42 -0.91
C GLY A 170 -0.71 -31.32 -1.41
N ASP A 171 0.16 -30.83 -2.30
CA ASP A 171 1.36 -31.52 -2.77
C ASP A 171 2.53 -30.54 -2.95
N ASP A 172 3.75 -31.04 -3.05
CA ASP A 172 5.00 -30.28 -3.08
C ASP A 172 5.37 -29.68 -4.45
N SER A 173 4.47 -29.74 -5.43
CA SER A 173 4.72 -29.21 -6.78
C SER A 173 4.80 -27.70 -6.77
N ILE A 174 5.97 -27.17 -7.11
CA ILE A 174 6.22 -25.72 -7.24
C ILE A 174 6.02 -25.33 -8.70
N THR A 175 4.90 -24.64 -8.99
CA THR A 175 4.54 -24.14 -10.33
C THR A 175 4.35 -22.62 -10.31
N GLY A 176 4.45 -21.99 -11.50
CA GLY A 176 4.18 -20.55 -11.63
C GLY A 176 2.77 -20.18 -11.17
N THR A 177 1.77 -20.97 -11.54
CA THR A 177 0.37 -20.76 -11.13
C THR A 177 0.23 -20.76 -9.61
N ARG A 178 0.74 -21.77 -8.91
CA ARG A 178 0.67 -21.84 -7.45
C ARG A 178 1.43 -20.73 -6.76
N MET A 179 2.59 -20.33 -7.32
CA MET A 179 3.37 -19.22 -6.80
C MET A 179 2.56 -17.91 -6.81
N VAL A 180 1.97 -17.56 -7.95
CA VAL A 180 1.18 -16.33 -8.06
C VAL A 180 -0.14 -16.41 -7.30
N GLN A 181 -0.77 -17.59 -7.23
CA GLN A 181 -1.95 -17.82 -6.38
C GLN A 181 -1.66 -17.59 -4.89
N ALA A 182 -0.52 -18.05 -4.38
CA ALA A 182 -0.12 -17.78 -3.00
C ALA A 182 0.12 -16.27 -2.78
N LEU A 183 0.82 -15.59 -3.70
CA LEU A 183 0.99 -14.13 -3.65
C LEU A 183 -0.36 -13.40 -3.64
N SER A 184 -1.32 -13.84 -4.46
CA SER A 184 -2.68 -13.26 -4.48
C SER A 184 -3.43 -13.51 -3.19
N GLN A 185 -3.27 -14.67 -2.54
CA GLN A 185 -3.87 -14.94 -1.23
C GLN A 185 -3.35 -13.95 -0.18
N PHE A 186 -2.05 -13.65 -0.18
CA PHE A 186 -1.48 -12.63 0.69
C PHE A 186 -2.02 -11.23 0.35
N MET A 187 -1.97 -10.82 -0.92
CA MET A 187 -2.43 -9.50 -1.35
C MET A 187 -3.93 -9.26 -1.09
N ASN A 188 -4.76 -10.29 -1.20
CA ASN A 188 -6.19 -10.20 -0.88
C ASN A 188 -6.46 -9.99 0.62
N MET A 189 -5.55 -10.43 1.50
CA MET A 189 -5.66 -10.20 2.94
C MET A 189 -5.27 -8.78 3.34
N LEU A 190 -4.61 -8.02 2.47
CA LEU A 190 -4.23 -6.62 2.70
C LEU A 190 -5.46 -5.70 2.60
N VAL A 191 -6.35 -5.79 3.59
CA VAL A 191 -7.60 -5.04 3.64
C VAL A 191 -7.49 -3.88 4.63
N SER A 192 -7.58 -2.65 4.11
CA SER A 192 -7.62 -1.41 4.90
C SER A 192 -9.07 -0.88 4.95
N SER A 193 -9.69 -0.92 6.14
CA SER A 193 -11.09 -0.58 6.36
C SER A 193 -11.43 -0.09 7.77
N ASN A 194 -10.40 0.29 8.56
CA ASN A 194 -10.55 0.69 9.97
C ASN A 194 -9.90 2.05 10.27
N SER A 195 -9.94 2.95 9.29
CA SER A 195 -9.45 4.32 9.46
C SER A 195 -10.38 5.16 10.36
N ARG A 196 -9.95 6.37 10.73
CA ARG A 196 -10.79 7.33 11.47
C ARG A 196 -12.07 7.67 10.69
N TYR A 197 -11.99 7.80 9.38
CA TYR A 197 -13.15 7.94 8.51
C TYR A 197 -14.12 6.75 8.65
N ASP A 198 -13.62 5.52 8.62
CA ASP A 198 -14.47 4.32 8.74
C ASP A 198 -15.19 4.28 10.10
N LYS A 199 -14.51 4.63 11.19
CA LYS A 199 -15.09 4.72 12.53
C LYS A 199 -16.17 5.79 12.59
N PHE A 200 -15.92 6.97 12.00
CA PHE A 200 -16.91 8.04 11.90
C PHE A 200 -18.16 7.59 11.14
N MET A 201 -17.97 6.92 9.99
CA MET A 201 -19.09 6.38 9.20
C MET A 201 -19.84 5.24 9.90
N ALA A 202 -19.19 4.54 10.82
CA ALA A 202 -19.81 3.52 11.67
C ALA A 202 -20.55 4.11 12.90
N GLY A 203 -20.57 5.44 13.06
CA GLY A 203 -21.33 6.14 14.11
C GLY A 203 -20.49 6.71 15.26
N ASP A 204 -19.15 6.58 15.23
CA ASP A 204 -18.28 7.25 16.21
C ASP A 204 -18.06 8.70 15.80
N ALA A 205 -18.93 9.60 16.25
CA ALA A 205 -18.84 11.03 15.97
C ALA A 205 -17.54 11.68 16.48
N SER A 206 -16.84 11.07 17.45
CA SER A 206 -15.58 11.57 18.00
C SER A 206 -14.36 11.25 17.13
N ALA A 207 -14.49 10.34 16.17
CA ALA A 207 -13.41 9.90 15.29
C ALA A 207 -12.91 11.00 14.34
N MET A 208 -13.73 12.02 14.06
CA MET A 208 -13.36 13.17 13.22
C MET A 208 -13.76 14.48 13.89
N ASN A 209 -12.92 15.52 13.78
CA ASN A 209 -13.22 16.87 14.25
C ASN A 209 -14.02 17.68 13.19
N ALA A 210 -14.46 18.90 13.57
CA ALA A 210 -15.30 19.74 12.71
C ALA A 210 -14.63 20.11 11.36
N ASP A 211 -13.33 20.44 11.35
CA ASP A 211 -12.60 20.78 10.13
C ASP A 211 -12.43 19.57 9.21
N GLU A 212 -12.24 18.38 9.76
CA GLU A 212 -12.16 17.12 9.03
C GLU A 212 -13.52 16.75 8.41
N VAL A 213 -14.62 16.98 9.13
CA VAL A 213 -15.99 16.77 8.61
C VAL A 213 -16.32 17.77 7.52
N GLU A 214 -15.90 19.03 7.65
CA GLU A 214 -16.06 20.01 6.58
C GLU A 214 -15.19 19.64 5.37
N GLY A 215 -13.95 19.19 5.59
CA GLY A 215 -13.07 18.63 4.56
C GLY A 215 -13.68 17.44 3.83
N MET A 216 -14.39 16.55 4.55
CA MET A 216 -15.17 15.46 3.95
C MET A 216 -16.28 15.99 3.03
N SER A 217 -16.99 17.04 3.45
CA SER A 217 -18.06 17.64 2.64
C SER A 217 -17.50 18.24 1.34
N ILE A 218 -16.34 18.92 1.41
CA ILE A 218 -15.62 19.43 0.24
C ILE A 218 -15.19 18.29 -0.67
N PHE A 219 -14.66 17.20 -0.10
CA PHE A 219 -14.27 16.01 -0.84
C PHE A 219 -15.44 15.40 -1.59
N MET A 220 -16.59 15.23 -0.95
CA MET A 220 -17.80 14.67 -1.56
C MET A 220 -18.31 15.51 -2.73
N GLN A 221 -18.14 16.83 -2.66
CA GLN A 221 -18.55 17.74 -3.72
C GLN A 221 -17.60 17.73 -4.93
N HIS A 222 -16.30 17.62 -4.72
CA HIS A 222 -15.31 17.88 -5.77
C HIS A 222 -14.48 16.65 -6.19
N CYS A 223 -14.30 15.66 -5.31
CA CYS A 223 -13.34 14.56 -5.51
C CYS A 223 -14.02 13.19 -5.64
N ASN A 224 -15.16 13.00 -4.97
CA ASN A 224 -15.87 11.71 -4.88
C ASN A 224 -16.35 11.17 -6.23
N ARG A 225 -16.39 12.00 -7.29
CA ARG A 225 -16.74 11.55 -8.64
C ARG A 225 -15.76 10.48 -9.16
N CYS A 226 -14.46 10.65 -8.90
CA CYS A 226 -13.42 9.73 -9.29
C CYS A 226 -12.94 8.89 -8.09
N HIS A 227 -12.78 9.53 -6.93
CA HIS A 227 -12.34 8.85 -5.71
C HIS A 227 -13.53 8.41 -4.85
N THR A 228 -14.34 7.51 -5.40
CA THR A 228 -15.62 7.09 -4.82
C THR A 228 -15.44 6.29 -3.53
N ALA A 229 -16.07 6.76 -2.43
CA ALA A 229 -16.11 6.01 -1.17
C ALA A 229 -16.93 4.71 -1.32
N PRO A 230 -16.66 3.66 -0.52
CA PRO A 230 -15.71 3.58 0.57
C PRO A 230 -14.28 3.21 0.15
N LEU A 231 -14.05 2.83 -1.11
CA LEU A 231 -12.73 2.45 -1.62
C LEU A 231 -11.89 3.66 -2.03
N PHE A 232 -12.48 4.84 -2.15
CA PHE A 232 -11.85 6.08 -2.59
C PHE A 232 -11.16 5.95 -3.95
N THR A 233 -11.80 5.20 -4.84
CA THR A 233 -11.45 5.01 -6.26
C THR A 233 -12.70 4.51 -7.00
N ASP A 234 -12.83 4.92 -8.26
CA ASP A 234 -13.81 4.37 -9.20
C ASP A 234 -13.19 3.29 -10.10
N HIS A 235 -11.88 3.03 -9.95
CA HIS A 235 -11.07 2.16 -10.81
C HIS A 235 -11.09 2.54 -12.30
N SER A 236 -11.66 3.69 -12.67
CA SER A 236 -11.70 4.20 -14.03
C SER A 236 -10.38 4.90 -14.41
N PHE A 237 -10.28 5.31 -15.67
CA PHE A 237 -9.06 5.91 -16.22
C PHE A 237 -9.31 7.35 -16.62
N HIS A 238 -8.54 8.27 -16.04
CA HIS A 238 -8.66 9.71 -16.23
C HIS A 238 -7.32 10.34 -16.60
N ASN A 239 -7.36 11.38 -17.40
CA ASN A 239 -6.24 12.28 -17.62
C ASN A 239 -6.43 13.53 -16.74
N ASN A 240 -5.62 13.64 -15.71
CA ASN A 240 -5.66 14.75 -14.75
C ASN A 240 -4.74 15.94 -15.16
N GLY A 241 -4.36 16.03 -16.44
CA GLY A 241 -3.49 17.09 -16.95
C GLY A 241 -2.00 16.85 -16.73
N ILE A 242 -1.61 15.75 -16.07
CA ILE A 242 -0.21 15.35 -15.91
C ILE A 242 0.22 14.52 -17.12
N THR A 243 1.10 15.06 -17.95
CA THR A 243 1.58 14.38 -19.15
C THR A 243 3.10 14.27 -19.17
N ARG A 244 3.59 13.11 -19.64
CA ARG A 244 5.01 12.87 -19.96
C ARG A 244 5.10 12.19 -21.33
N LEU A 245 5.94 12.69 -22.21
CA LEU A 245 6.08 12.13 -23.57
C LEU A 245 6.52 10.67 -23.58
N ILE A 246 7.28 10.24 -22.57
CA ILE A 246 7.77 8.87 -22.43
C ILE A 246 6.73 7.91 -21.87
N ASP A 247 5.64 8.40 -21.25
CA ASP A 247 4.57 7.58 -20.68
C ASP A 247 3.20 8.07 -21.18
N LYS A 248 2.62 7.28 -22.05
CA LYS A 248 1.33 7.57 -22.69
C LYS A 248 0.14 6.97 -21.92
N GLY A 249 0.39 6.40 -20.73
CA GLY A 249 -0.65 5.83 -19.86
C GLY A 249 -1.43 4.69 -20.52
N ARG A 250 -2.75 4.69 -20.34
CA ARG A 250 -3.69 3.67 -20.85
C ARG A 250 -3.55 3.41 -22.36
N PHE A 251 -3.16 4.41 -23.15
CA PHE A 251 -2.92 4.24 -24.58
C PHE A 251 -1.92 3.11 -24.89
N GLN A 252 -0.91 2.89 -24.04
CA GLN A 252 0.09 1.84 -24.26
C GLN A 252 -0.52 0.42 -24.21
N VAL A 253 -1.68 0.28 -23.55
CA VAL A 253 -2.43 -0.97 -23.45
C VAL A 253 -3.47 -1.10 -24.55
N THR A 254 -4.24 -0.03 -24.80
CA THR A 254 -5.42 -0.09 -25.68
C THR A 254 -5.14 0.29 -27.12
N LEU A 255 -4.06 1.01 -27.37
CA LEU A 255 -3.73 1.66 -28.65
C LEU A 255 -4.82 2.60 -29.18
N ASN A 256 -5.78 2.96 -28.33
CA ASN A 256 -6.84 3.92 -28.64
C ASN A 256 -6.38 5.33 -28.27
N SER A 257 -6.35 6.24 -29.24
CA SER A 257 -5.93 7.65 -29.01
C SER A 257 -6.78 8.39 -27.95
N ALA A 258 -8.03 7.98 -27.77
CA ALA A 258 -8.90 8.51 -26.70
C ALA A 258 -8.38 8.18 -25.28
N ASP A 259 -7.48 7.21 -25.14
CA ASP A 259 -6.90 6.80 -23.85
C ASP A 259 -5.50 7.40 -23.60
N MET A 260 -5.06 8.32 -24.44
CA MET A 260 -3.77 8.98 -24.31
C MET A 260 -3.68 9.73 -22.96
N TYR A 261 -2.60 9.44 -22.20
CA TYR A 261 -2.32 10.03 -20.88
C TYR A 261 -3.38 9.82 -19.80
N LYS A 262 -4.28 8.85 -19.99
CA LYS A 262 -5.18 8.40 -18.93
C LYS A 262 -4.48 7.39 -18.04
N PHE A 263 -4.70 7.54 -16.73
CA PHE A 263 -4.22 6.65 -15.68
C PHE A 263 -5.37 6.23 -14.78
N LYS A 264 -5.26 5.03 -14.21
CA LYS A 264 -6.26 4.52 -13.27
C LYS A 264 -6.33 5.41 -12.03
N THR A 265 -7.54 5.75 -11.60
CA THR A 265 -7.76 6.45 -10.32
C THR A 265 -7.20 5.60 -9.17
N PRO A 266 -6.15 6.06 -8.46
CA PRO A 266 -5.67 5.33 -7.28
C PRO A 266 -6.64 5.47 -6.12
N THR A 267 -6.66 4.47 -5.23
CA THR A 267 -7.32 4.65 -3.94
C THR A 267 -6.63 5.74 -3.12
N LEU A 268 -7.40 6.50 -2.34
CA LEU A 268 -6.85 7.47 -1.39
C LEU A 268 -6.76 6.93 0.04
N ARG A 269 -7.11 5.66 0.27
CA ARG A 269 -6.86 5.03 1.57
C ARG A 269 -5.37 5.02 1.87
N ASN A 270 -5.00 5.41 3.08
CA ASN A 270 -3.61 5.58 3.52
C ASN A 270 -2.80 6.62 2.70
N VAL A 271 -3.47 7.55 2.01
CA VAL A 271 -2.80 8.52 1.12
C VAL A 271 -1.79 9.40 1.86
N GLU A 272 -1.98 9.69 3.15
CA GLU A 272 -1.00 10.41 3.97
C GLU A 272 0.36 9.69 4.04
N LYS A 273 0.36 8.36 3.95
CA LYS A 273 1.55 7.51 4.11
C LYS A 273 2.17 7.09 2.78
N SER A 274 1.43 7.17 1.68
CA SER A 274 1.81 6.63 0.38
C SER A 274 2.44 7.65 -0.57
N SER A 275 3.17 8.64 -0.03
CA SER A 275 4.01 9.50 -0.87
C SER A 275 5.16 8.68 -1.50
N PRO A 276 5.66 9.08 -2.69
CA PRO A 276 5.30 10.23 -3.54
C PRO A 276 3.98 10.07 -4.31
N TYR A 277 3.40 11.18 -4.72
CA TYR A 277 2.08 11.24 -5.35
C TYR A 277 2.16 11.30 -6.88
N PHE A 278 1.04 10.92 -7.51
CA PHE A 278 0.84 10.76 -8.95
C PHE A 278 1.59 9.56 -9.54
N HIS A 279 1.24 9.24 -10.79
CA HIS A 279 1.83 8.10 -11.49
C HIS A 279 3.34 8.20 -11.71
N ASP A 280 3.89 9.41 -11.66
CA ASP A 280 5.32 9.69 -11.87
C ASP A 280 6.05 10.15 -10.60
N GLY A 281 5.39 10.13 -9.45
CA GLY A 281 6.01 10.43 -8.16
C GLY A 281 6.53 11.86 -8.00
N ARG A 282 5.97 12.84 -8.73
CA ARG A 282 6.51 14.20 -8.86
C ARG A 282 6.46 15.06 -7.60
N THR A 283 5.73 14.66 -6.57
CA THR A 283 5.68 15.39 -5.29
C THR A 283 5.54 14.46 -4.10
N ASN A 284 6.23 14.78 -3.02
CA ASN A 284 6.15 14.08 -1.74
C ASN A 284 5.16 14.74 -0.78
N ILE A 285 4.56 15.87 -1.16
CA ILE A 285 3.76 16.70 -0.27
C ILE A 285 2.28 16.58 -0.65
N LEU A 286 1.45 16.07 0.28
CA LEU A 286 0.02 15.85 0.05
C LEU A 286 -0.73 17.14 -0.31
N SER A 287 -0.39 18.27 0.32
CA SER A 287 -0.99 19.57 -0.04
C SER A 287 -0.66 20.01 -1.47
N ASP A 288 0.51 19.65 -2.00
CA ASP A 288 0.87 19.95 -3.39
C ASP A 288 0.06 19.08 -4.36
N ALA A 289 -0.19 17.82 -4.00
CA ALA A 289 -1.07 16.96 -4.78
C ALA A 289 -2.51 17.53 -4.83
N VAL A 290 -3.02 18.07 -3.71
CA VAL A 290 -4.31 18.77 -3.67
C VAL A 290 -4.24 20.09 -4.47
N ASN A 291 -3.17 20.84 -4.34
CA ASN A 291 -2.99 22.11 -5.06
C ASN A 291 -2.98 21.92 -6.57
N HIS A 292 -2.43 20.80 -7.10
CA HIS A 292 -2.46 20.49 -8.53
C HIS A 292 -3.87 20.62 -9.11
N TYR A 293 -4.88 20.07 -8.42
CA TYR A 293 -6.27 20.11 -8.89
C TYR A 293 -6.93 21.50 -8.81
N SER A 294 -6.31 22.47 -8.14
CA SER A 294 -6.76 23.87 -8.07
C SER A 294 -5.95 24.80 -8.99
N THR A 295 -4.98 24.27 -9.74
CA THR A 295 -4.26 25.03 -10.76
C THR A 295 -5.08 25.10 -12.06
N ASN A 296 -4.70 26.01 -12.94
CA ASN A 296 -5.31 26.09 -14.28
C ASN A 296 -4.85 24.89 -15.13
N ILE A 297 -5.59 23.78 -15.09
CA ILE A 297 -5.35 22.61 -15.94
C ILE A 297 -5.85 22.94 -17.35
N PRO A 298 -4.96 23.02 -18.37
CA PRO A 298 -5.36 23.39 -19.71
C PRO A 298 -6.25 22.33 -20.36
N ALA A 299 -7.19 22.75 -21.18
CA ALA A 299 -7.98 21.83 -21.99
C ALA A 299 -7.07 21.03 -22.94
N GLY A 300 -7.38 19.74 -23.10
CA GLY A 300 -6.69 18.84 -24.01
C GLY A 300 -7.63 17.75 -24.50
N SER A 301 -7.28 17.06 -25.60
CA SER A 301 -8.17 16.10 -26.25
C SER A 301 -8.63 14.94 -25.35
N THR A 302 -7.86 14.62 -24.31
CA THR A 302 -8.13 13.49 -23.39
C THR A 302 -8.21 13.94 -21.93
N VAL A 303 -7.93 15.22 -21.60
CA VAL A 303 -8.04 15.74 -20.24
C VAL A 303 -9.50 15.63 -19.77
N ASP A 304 -9.69 15.15 -18.53
CA ASP A 304 -11.02 15.07 -17.95
C ASP A 304 -11.64 16.47 -17.86
N THR A 305 -12.80 16.63 -18.50
CA THR A 305 -13.47 17.93 -18.62
C THR A 305 -13.84 18.54 -17.26
N ALA A 306 -14.02 17.72 -16.23
CA ALA A 306 -14.28 18.18 -14.87
C ALA A 306 -13.08 18.87 -14.21
N LEU A 307 -11.88 18.69 -14.77
CA LEU A 307 -10.63 19.25 -14.23
C LEU A 307 -10.12 20.48 -15.04
N VAL A 308 -10.69 20.73 -16.21
CA VAL A 308 -10.28 21.86 -17.06
C VAL A 308 -10.51 23.16 -16.32
N GLY A 309 -9.47 24.02 -16.24
CA GLY A 309 -9.50 25.28 -15.51
C GLY A 309 -9.20 25.15 -14.02
N GLY A 310 -9.16 23.92 -13.50
CA GLY A 310 -8.93 23.62 -12.09
C GLY A 310 -10.19 23.75 -11.21
N LEU A 311 -10.14 23.14 -10.03
CA LEU A 311 -11.22 23.21 -9.04
C LEU A 311 -11.17 24.53 -8.27
N PRO A 312 -12.30 25.23 -8.07
CA PRO A 312 -12.36 26.55 -7.42
C PRO A 312 -12.29 26.40 -5.89
N LEU A 313 -11.16 25.91 -5.35
CA LEU A 313 -10.96 25.71 -3.92
C LEU A 313 -10.18 26.86 -3.30
N SER A 314 -10.71 27.46 -2.24
CA SER A 314 -9.97 28.43 -1.41
C SER A 314 -8.82 27.74 -0.65
N SER A 315 -7.89 28.53 -0.12
CA SER A 315 -6.79 28.00 0.70
C SER A 315 -7.30 27.26 1.95
N ASP A 316 -8.35 27.78 2.60
CA ASP A 316 -8.99 27.15 3.74
C ASP A 316 -9.62 25.80 3.35
N GLN A 317 -10.36 25.73 2.26
CA GLN A 317 -10.95 24.49 1.76
C GLN A 317 -9.89 23.44 1.42
N LYS A 318 -8.77 23.83 0.83
CA LYS A 318 -7.64 22.91 0.56
C LYS A 318 -7.01 22.38 1.84
N ASN A 319 -6.85 23.21 2.87
CA ASN A 319 -6.34 22.77 4.16
C ASN A 319 -7.30 21.75 4.83
N LYS A 320 -8.60 22.02 4.86
CA LYS A 320 -9.61 21.11 5.39
C LYS A 320 -9.69 19.80 4.59
N LEU A 321 -9.54 19.89 3.27
CA LEU A 321 -9.46 18.71 2.42
C LEU A 321 -8.25 17.83 2.78
N VAL A 322 -7.07 18.42 3.02
CA VAL A 322 -5.88 17.70 3.48
C VAL A 322 -6.11 17.06 4.84
N LEU A 323 -6.77 17.76 5.78
CA LEU A 323 -7.12 17.19 7.08
C LEU A 323 -8.04 15.97 6.92
N PHE A 324 -9.06 16.07 6.07
CA PHE A 324 -9.93 14.91 5.77
C PHE A 324 -9.13 13.74 5.16
N LEU A 325 -8.27 13.99 4.17
CA LEU A 325 -7.49 12.93 3.53
C LEU A 325 -6.61 12.16 4.53
N LYS A 326 -6.12 12.84 5.58
CA LYS A 326 -5.38 12.19 6.67
C LYS A 326 -6.25 11.25 7.52
N THR A 327 -7.56 11.48 7.59
CA THR A 327 -8.48 10.56 8.30
C THR A 327 -8.64 9.21 7.62
N LEU A 328 -8.17 9.07 6.37
CA LEU A 328 -8.18 7.82 5.61
C LEU A 328 -7.01 6.89 5.96
N THR A 329 -6.11 7.32 6.86
CA THR A 329 -5.03 6.48 7.38
C THR A 329 -5.59 5.42 8.32
N ASP A 330 -5.27 4.17 8.04
CA ASP A 330 -5.63 2.99 8.85
C ASP A 330 -4.39 2.49 9.58
N ASP A 331 -4.17 3.01 10.80
CA ASP A 331 -3.01 2.66 11.61
C ASP A 331 -2.97 1.17 11.97
N SER A 332 -4.14 0.53 12.11
CA SER A 332 -4.20 -0.91 12.36
C SER A 332 -3.69 -1.74 11.18
N PHE A 333 -3.91 -1.28 9.96
CA PHE A 333 -3.45 -1.94 8.74
C PHE A 333 -1.94 -1.78 8.52
N ILE A 334 -1.43 -0.55 8.63
CA ILE A 334 0.00 -0.27 8.36
C ILE A 334 0.94 -0.79 9.44
N HIS A 335 0.42 -1.21 10.60
CA HIS A 335 1.19 -1.80 11.70
C HIS A 335 0.80 -3.26 12.02
N ASP A 336 -0.02 -3.89 11.20
CA ASP A 336 -0.46 -5.28 11.46
C ASP A 336 0.70 -6.26 11.30
N ALA A 337 1.11 -6.88 12.41
CA ALA A 337 2.21 -7.85 12.43
C ALA A 337 1.98 -9.07 11.52
N ARG A 338 0.72 -9.38 11.17
CA ARG A 338 0.40 -10.48 10.23
C ARG A 338 0.94 -10.22 8.83
N PHE A 339 1.10 -8.95 8.46
CA PHE A 339 1.51 -8.55 7.10
C PHE A 339 3.00 -8.24 6.98
N SER A 340 3.73 -8.14 8.10
CA SER A 340 5.16 -7.87 8.09
C SER A 340 5.98 -9.07 7.64
N GLU A 341 7.23 -8.81 7.24
CA GLU A 341 8.24 -9.85 7.00
C GLU A 341 8.47 -10.70 8.26
N GLN A 342 8.69 -12.04 8.08
CA GLN A 342 8.89 -13.01 9.17
C GLN A 342 10.01 -13.99 8.86
#